data_e82c1dff9bdbcd7b35c9fb35afe142d3
#
_entry.id   e82c1dff9bdbcd7b35c9fb35afe142d3
#
_cell.length_a   1.000
_cell.length_b   1.000
_cell.length_c   1.000
_cell.angle_alpha   90.00
_cell.angle_beta   90.00
_cell.angle_gamma   90.00
#
_symmetry.space_group_name_H-M   'P 1'
#
loop_
_entity.id
_entity.type
_entity.pdbx_description
1 polymer ?
#
loop_
_entity_poly.entity_id
_entity_poly.type
_entity_poly.pdbx_seq_one_letter_code
_entity_poly.pdbx_strand_id
1 'polypeptide(L)'
;MNRLAVNLFPKMLCLLVCFVAVLFCACEKKVEENVDYTLICYNDVWPMDEIHINENPNDDIKALVKRIDLRYPMMIGDTLDVSILEFKSDVYALDYYMNSGRFQGIVPILRGSFLEQSIRSGARIFIFKHDSFRRYERSDLENYVRQFPNARHGGFPQEFLSLPFEHREPGHTSIQTKYFIGVKAYFPVLAQSYRDSDLQWNVARSWDLVEENDFLAWGRQLNIVHPKGVYREASTLYFNAGEGVNGMATRLPGGRVVAVWGYLDWTDLERKFFTASDRVYGARF
;
A
#
# COMPACT_ATOMS: atom_id res chain seq x y z
N MET A 1 -41.48 14.23 -49.62
CA MET A 1 -41.15 14.59 -48.22
C MET A 1 -41.25 13.31 -47.38
N ASN A 2 -40.20 12.71 -46.89
CA ASN A 2 -40.17 11.72 -45.79
C ASN A 2 -38.92 10.81 -45.84
N ARG A 3 -37.73 11.37 -46.14
CA ARG A 3 -36.45 10.62 -46.00
C ARG A 3 -35.49 11.20 -44.94
N LEU A 4 -35.84 12.28 -44.26
CA LEU A 4 -34.98 12.92 -43.24
C LEU A 4 -35.25 12.47 -41.81
N ALA A 5 -36.41 11.85 -41.53
CA ALA A 5 -36.78 11.44 -40.16
C ALA A 5 -36.19 10.09 -39.72
N VAL A 6 -35.75 9.22 -40.64
CA VAL A 6 -35.32 7.85 -40.29
C VAL A 6 -33.87 7.80 -39.79
N ASN A 7 -33.06 8.82 -40.06
CA ASN A 7 -31.64 8.83 -39.67
C ASN A 7 -31.31 9.56 -38.33
N LEU A 8 -32.30 10.24 -37.73
CA LEU A 8 -32.12 10.95 -36.46
C LEU A 8 -32.31 10.05 -35.23
N PHE A 9 -33.20 9.05 -35.35
CA PHE A 9 -33.52 8.16 -34.22
C PHE A 9 -32.37 7.33 -33.69
N PRO A 10 -31.54 6.67 -34.52
CA PRO A 10 -30.39 5.89 -33.99
C PRO A 10 -29.29 6.77 -33.40
N LYS A 11 -29.09 7.98 -33.90
CA LYS A 11 -28.09 8.92 -33.37
C LYS A 11 -28.51 9.50 -32.01
N MET A 12 -29.77 9.80 -31.83
CA MET A 12 -30.35 10.28 -30.57
C MET A 12 -30.33 9.14 -29.51
N LEU A 13 -30.61 7.91 -29.92
CA LEU A 13 -30.56 6.76 -29.01
C LEU A 13 -29.12 6.47 -28.52
N CYS A 14 -28.13 6.55 -29.41
CA CYS A 14 -26.71 6.42 -29.06
C CYS A 14 -26.24 7.53 -28.08
N LEU A 15 -26.66 8.78 -28.32
CA LEU A 15 -26.35 9.90 -27.42
C LEU A 15 -27.03 9.73 -26.06
N LEU A 16 -28.24 9.23 -26.00
CA LEU A 16 -28.96 8.98 -24.75
C LEU A 16 -28.27 7.83 -23.94
N VAL A 17 -27.88 6.76 -24.62
CA VAL A 17 -27.17 5.63 -23.99
C VAL A 17 -25.79 6.03 -23.47
N CYS A 18 -25.05 6.86 -24.24
CA CYS A 18 -23.78 7.41 -23.76
C CYS A 18 -23.97 8.36 -22.57
N PHE A 19 -25.02 9.18 -22.56
CA PHE A 19 -25.31 10.10 -21.47
C PHE A 19 -25.69 9.34 -20.18
N VAL A 20 -26.48 8.27 -20.31
CA VAL A 20 -26.87 7.40 -19.20
C VAL A 20 -25.65 6.63 -18.69
N ALA A 21 -24.78 6.12 -19.56
CA ALA A 21 -23.53 5.46 -19.16
C ALA A 21 -22.58 6.41 -18.42
N VAL A 22 -22.44 7.66 -18.86
CA VAL A 22 -21.64 8.68 -18.17
C VAL A 22 -22.25 9.04 -16.81
N LEU A 23 -23.58 9.09 -16.69
CA LEU A 23 -24.25 9.32 -15.41
C LEU A 23 -24.07 8.14 -14.45
N PHE A 24 -24.04 6.90 -14.94
CA PHE A 24 -23.73 5.74 -14.09
C PHE A 24 -22.25 5.65 -13.71
N CYS A 25 -21.33 6.04 -14.60
CA CYS A 25 -19.90 6.11 -14.25
C CYS A 25 -19.55 7.28 -13.30
N ALA A 26 -20.34 8.36 -13.32
CA ALA A 26 -20.11 9.52 -12.44
C ALA A 26 -20.70 9.36 -11.03
N CYS A 27 -21.43 8.28 -10.77
CA CYS A 27 -22.06 7.99 -9.47
C CYS A 27 -21.44 6.85 -8.67
N GLU A 28 -20.19 6.50 -8.88
CA GLU A 28 -19.40 5.92 -7.79
C GLU A 28 -18.93 7.04 -6.85
N LYS A 29 -19.87 7.73 -6.22
CA LYS A 29 -19.61 8.25 -4.89
C LYS A 29 -19.20 7.03 -4.07
N LYS A 30 -17.91 6.95 -3.67
CA LYS A 30 -17.54 6.23 -2.47
C LYS A 30 -18.50 6.73 -1.40
N VAL A 31 -19.51 5.93 -1.10
CA VAL A 31 -20.27 6.07 0.12
C VAL A 31 -19.20 5.83 1.17
N GLU A 32 -18.71 6.89 1.81
CA GLU A 32 -18.00 6.75 3.07
C GLU A 32 -19.02 6.06 3.96
N GLU A 33 -18.88 4.74 4.07
CA GLU A 33 -19.62 3.97 5.04
C GLU A 33 -19.30 4.59 6.39
N ASN A 34 -20.26 5.31 6.94
CA ASN A 34 -20.13 5.87 8.28
C ASN A 34 -20.16 4.68 9.24
N VAL A 35 -18.99 4.13 9.50
CA VAL A 35 -18.80 2.94 10.31
C VAL A 35 -19.15 3.31 11.74
N ASP A 36 -20.22 2.76 12.27
CA ASP A 36 -20.55 2.88 13.69
C ASP A 36 -19.62 1.98 14.51
N TYR A 37 -18.51 2.54 14.92
CA TYR A 37 -17.51 1.82 15.73
C TYR A 37 -18.06 1.39 17.08
N THR A 38 -18.99 2.13 17.66
CA THR A 38 -19.61 1.77 18.95
C THR A 38 -20.34 0.44 18.83
N LEU A 39 -21.12 0.28 17.75
CA LEU A 39 -21.85 -0.96 17.50
C LEU A 39 -20.92 -2.14 17.18
N ILE A 40 -19.86 -1.92 16.39
CA ILE A 40 -18.94 -2.98 16.00
C ILE A 40 -18.06 -3.42 17.17
N CYS A 41 -17.59 -2.47 17.98
CA CYS A 41 -16.66 -2.76 19.07
C CYS A 41 -17.36 -3.39 20.29
N TYR A 42 -18.65 -3.18 20.44
CA TYR A 42 -19.42 -3.83 21.50
C TYR A 42 -19.81 -5.25 21.09
N ASN A 43 -19.47 -6.22 21.90
CA ASN A 43 -19.93 -7.60 21.71
C ASN A 43 -20.08 -8.31 23.08
N ASP A 44 -20.86 -9.40 23.09
CA ASP A 44 -21.15 -10.13 24.33
C ASP A 44 -19.94 -10.86 24.92
N VAL A 45 -18.92 -11.12 24.10
CA VAL A 45 -17.70 -11.83 24.53
C VAL A 45 -16.70 -10.86 25.16
N TRP A 46 -16.64 -9.65 24.60
CA TRP A 46 -15.77 -8.57 25.07
C TRP A 46 -16.63 -7.32 25.34
N PRO A 47 -17.27 -7.24 26.51
CA PRO A 47 -18.05 -6.06 26.85
C PRO A 47 -17.12 -4.85 26.97
N MET A 48 -17.39 -3.84 26.17
CA MET A 48 -16.62 -2.61 26.15
C MET A 48 -16.97 -1.75 27.36
N ASP A 49 -15.96 -1.26 28.08
CA ASP A 49 -16.12 -0.35 29.22
C ASP A 49 -15.97 1.11 28.78
N GLU A 50 -15.00 1.38 27.92
CA GLU A 50 -14.66 2.73 27.49
C GLU A 50 -14.35 2.78 26.00
N ILE A 51 -14.85 3.81 25.31
CA ILE A 51 -14.50 4.15 23.93
C ILE A 51 -14.15 5.62 23.81
N HIS A 52 -13.04 5.91 23.18
CA HIS A 52 -12.61 7.25 22.82
C HIS A 52 -12.32 7.32 21.33
N ILE A 53 -13.08 8.14 20.60
CA ILE A 53 -12.93 8.33 19.16
C ILE A 53 -12.35 9.71 18.90
N ASN A 54 -11.20 9.78 18.26
CA ASN A 54 -10.57 11.00 17.77
C ASN A 54 -10.54 11.00 16.25
N GLU A 55 -11.38 11.84 15.64
CA GLU A 55 -11.50 11.94 14.17
C GLU A 55 -10.45 12.84 13.52
N ASN A 56 -9.74 13.65 14.32
CA ASN A 56 -8.65 14.49 13.86
C ASN A 56 -7.47 14.34 14.81
N PRO A 57 -6.83 13.17 14.86
CA PRO A 57 -5.73 12.94 15.76
C PRO A 57 -4.58 13.87 15.38
N ASN A 58 -4.16 14.70 16.33
CA ASN A 58 -3.01 15.59 16.18
C ASN A 58 -1.71 14.82 16.45
N ASP A 59 -1.60 13.65 15.84
CA ASP A 59 -0.46 12.78 15.99
C ASP A 59 0.51 13.04 14.83
N ASP A 60 1.81 12.95 15.08
CA ASP A 60 2.87 13.03 14.05
C ASP A 60 2.83 11.85 13.06
N ILE A 61 1.75 11.04 13.13
CA ILE A 61 1.54 9.89 12.27
C ILE A 61 0.99 10.35 10.91
N LYS A 62 1.82 10.19 9.89
CA LYS A 62 1.48 10.61 8.53
C LYS A 62 0.22 9.92 8.01
N ALA A 63 -0.70 10.73 7.49
CA ALA A 63 -1.95 10.29 6.86
C ALA A 63 -2.90 9.49 7.79
N LEU A 64 -2.72 9.57 9.10
CA LEU A 64 -3.70 9.11 10.06
C LEU A 64 -4.93 10.02 9.97
N VAL A 65 -6.12 9.42 9.84
CA VAL A 65 -7.39 10.15 9.73
C VAL A 65 -8.28 9.96 10.95
N LYS A 66 -8.14 8.82 11.62
CA LYS A 66 -8.94 8.52 12.80
C LYS A 66 -8.15 7.64 13.77
N ARG A 67 -8.34 7.87 15.06
CA ARG A 67 -7.85 7.01 16.13
C ARG A 67 -9.00 6.67 17.08
N ILE A 68 -9.11 5.40 17.39
CA ILE A 68 -10.13 4.88 18.30
C ILE A 68 -9.39 4.10 19.37
N ASP A 69 -9.54 4.50 20.61
CA ASP A 69 -8.99 3.81 21.77
C ASP A 69 -10.15 3.19 22.56
N LEU A 70 -10.05 1.91 22.84
CA LEU A 70 -11.07 1.08 23.46
C LEU A 70 -10.48 0.38 24.67
N ARG A 71 -11.26 0.24 25.72
CA ARG A 71 -10.91 -0.54 26.88
C ARG A 71 -11.96 -1.63 27.15
N TYR A 72 -11.49 -2.85 27.29
CA TYR A 72 -12.30 -4.01 27.63
C TYR A 72 -11.89 -4.52 29.00
N PRO A 73 -12.79 -4.47 30.00
CA PRO A 73 -12.57 -5.13 31.29
C PRO A 73 -12.62 -6.63 31.07
N MET A 74 -11.57 -7.30 31.44
CA MET A 74 -11.47 -8.74 31.33
C MET A 74 -11.67 -9.37 32.72
N MET A 75 -11.92 -10.68 32.77
CA MET A 75 -12.10 -11.35 34.06
C MET A 75 -10.85 -11.18 34.95
N ILE A 76 -11.09 -10.93 36.26
CA ILE A 76 -10.03 -10.90 37.30
C ILE A 76 -9.11 -9.67 37.23
N GLY A 77 -9.69 -8.49 37.02
CA GLY A 77 -8.93 -7.22 37.15
C GLY A 77 -7.92 -6.95 36.02
N ASP A 78 -7.95 -7.74 34.96
CA ASP A 78 -7.18 -7.55 33.75
C ASP A 78 -7.93 -6.64 32.75
N THR A 79 -7.21 -5.92 31.92
CA THR A 79 -7.78 -5.08 30.86
C THR A 79 -7.11 -5.37 29.53
N LEU A 80 -7.91 -5.35 28.46
CA LEU A 80 -7.43 -5.32 27.09
C LEU A 80 -7.67 -3.93 26.51
N ASP A 81 -6.60 -3.20 26.28
CA ASP A 81 -6.66 -1.93 25.57
C ASP A 81 -6.46 -2.18 24.07
N VAL A 82 -7.36 -1.66 23.25
CA VAL A 82 -7.30 -1.78 21.79
C VAL A 82 -7.24 -0.39 21.17
N SER A 83 -6.19 -0.09 20.44
CA SER A 83 -6.11 1.13 19.62
C SER A 83 -6.30 0.77 18.16
N ILE A 84 -7.25 1.43 17.49
CA ILE A 84 -7.48 1.30 16.05
C ILE A 84 -7.00 2.58 15.38
N LEU A 85 -6.01 2.45 14.50
CA LEU A 85 -5.48 3.55 13.70
C LEU A 85 -6.01 3.41 12.28
N GLU A 86 -6.77 4.38 11.81
CA GLU A 86 -7.31 4.40 10.45
C GLU A 86 -6.56 5.44 9.60
N PHE A 87 -6.06 5.01 8.45
CA PHE A 87 -5.25 5.80 7.53
C PHE A 87 -6.03 6.14 6.27
N LYS A 88 -5.58 7.17 5.55
CA LYS A 88 -6.16 7.57 4.24
C LYS A 88 -6.18 6.44 3.21
N SER A 89 -5.22 5.51 3.28
CA SER A 89 -5.17 4.32 2.44
C SER A 89 -4.33 3.22 3.08
N ASP A 90 -4.44 2.02 2.54
CA ASP A 90 -3.70 0.83 2.98
C ASP A 90 -2.17 0.96 2.82
N VAL A 91 -1.68 1.75 1.86
CA VAL A 91 -0.25 2.01 1.70
C VAL A 91 0.33 2.79 2.88
N TYR A 92 -0.39 3.78 3.40
CA TYR A 92 0.08 4.53 4.57
C TYR A 92 -0.01 3.70 5.85
N ALA A 93 -1.05 2.87 5.99
CA ALA A 93 -1.15 1.91 7.07
C ALA A 93 0.03 0.92 7.05
N LEU A 94 0.38 0.42 5.86
CA LEU A 94 1.49 -0.51 5.71
C LEU A 94 2.85 0.16 5.96
N ASP A 95 3.07 1.38 5.46
CA ASP A 95 4.27 2.18 5.72
C ASP A 95 4.48 2.36 7.24
N TYR A 96 3.45 2.81 7.95
CA TYR A 96 3.49 2.94 9.40
C TYR A 96 3.73 1.60 10.11
N TYR A 97 3.02 0.53 9.69
CA TYR A 97 3.13 -0.79 10.30
C TYR A 97 4.55 -1.35 10.21
N MET A 98 5.20 -1.18 9.06
CA MET A 98 6.58 -1.63 8.83
C MET A 98 7.59 -0.80 9.62
N ASN A 99 7.46 0.54 9.58
CA ASN A 99 8.44 1.44 10.17
C ASN A 99 8.29 1.61 11.69
N SER A 100 7.14 1.28 12.26
CA SER A 100 6.91 1.35 13.71
C SER A 100 7.50 0.17 14.51
N GLY A 101 8.17 -0.77 13.85
CA GLY A 101 8.65 -2.00 14.46
C GLY A 101 7.55 -2.98 14.86
N ARG A 102 6.32 -2.77 14.37
CA ARG A 102 5.17 -3.63 14.65
C ARG A 102 5.02 -4.80 13.69
N PHE A 103 5.74 -4.76 12.58
CA PHE A 103 5.71 -5.79 11.54
C PHE A 103 6.38 -7.12 11.96
N GLN A 104 6.85 -7.25 13.17
CA GLN A 104 7.50 -8.50 13.61
C GLN A 104 6.54 -9.69 13.74
N GLY A 105 5.39 -9.59 13.14
CA GLY A 105 4.55 -10.71 12.76
C GLY A 105 3.75 -11.34 13.89
N ILE A 106 4.11 -12.52 14.29
CA ILE A 106 3.28 -13.47 15.05
C ILE A 106 3.56 -13.37 16.56
N VAL A 107 4.69 -12.77 16.94
CA VAL A 107 5.14 -12.77 18.34
C VAL A 107 4.75 -11.45 19.02
N PRO A 108 4.11 -11.51 20.21
CA PRO A 108 3.87 -10.33 21.01
C PRO A 108 5.18 -9.62 21.36
N ILE A 109 5.18 -8.30 21.27
CA ILE A 109 6.32 -7.47 21.63
C ILE A 109 6.12 -6.99 23.07
N LEU A 110 7.05 -7.29 23.95
CA LEU A 110 7.04 -6.76 25.32
C LEU A 110 7.43 -5.27 25.28
N ARG A 111 6.51 -4.41 25.70
CA ARG A 111 6.74 -2.97 25.85
C ARG A 111 6.48 -2.55 27.30
N GLY A 112 7.54 -2.43 28.07
CA GLY A 112 7.41 -2.22 29.52
C GLY A 112 6.73 -3.42 30.21
N SER A 113 5.62 -3.18 30.91
CA SER A 113 4.84 -4.22 31.57
C SER A 113 3.74 -4.84 30.68
N PHE A 114 3.55 -4.34 29.45
CA PHE A 114 2.48 -4.80 28.57
C PHE A 114 3.01 -5.62 27.40
N LEU A 115 2.26 -6.65 27.04
CA LEU A 115 2.42 -7.32 25.76
C LEU A 115 1.62 -6.56 24.69
N GLU A 116 2.27 -6.23 23.59
CA GLU A 116 1.64 -5.59 22.44
C GLU A 116 1.60 -6.56 21.26
N GLN A 117 0.43 -6.74 20.69
CA GLN A 117 0.24 -7.43 19.42
C GLN A 117 -0.41 -6.46 18.44
N SER A 118 -0.08 -6.57 17.17
CA SER A 118 -0.70 -5.73 16.15
C SER A 118 -1.10 -6.51 14.92
N ILE A 119 -2.22 -6.10 14.32
CA ILE A 119 -2.76 -6.66 13.09
C ILE A 119 -3.09 -5.52 12.16
N ARG A 120 -2.58 -5.59 10.93
CA ARG A 120 -2.99 -4.68 9.85
C ARG A 120 -4.13 -5.32 9.05
N SER A 121 -5.16 -4.54 8.76
CA SER A 121 -6.26 -4.94 7.88
C SER A 121 -6.64 -3.78 6.97
N GLY A 122 -6.24 -3.84 5.70
CA GLY A 122 -6.42 -2.75 4.76
C GLY A 122 -5.77 -1.46 5.25
N ALA A 123 -6.55 -0.38 5.30
CA ALA A 123 -6.11 0.94 5.78
C ALA A 123 -6.11 1.08 7.33
N ARG A 124 -6.38 -0.01 8.06
CA ARG A 124 -6.45 0.01 9.53
C ARG A 124 -5.33 -0.80 10.16
N ILE A 125 -4.86 -0.32 11.33
CA ILE A 125 -3.96 -1.06 12.21
C ILE A 125 -4.64 -1.18 13.57
N PHE A 126 -4.76 -2.41 14.03
CA PHE A 126 -5.27 -2.77 15.33
C PHE A 126 -4.09 -3.07 16.25
N ILE A 127 -4.01 -2.39 17.37
CA ILE A 127 -2.94 -2.55 18.37
C ILE A 127 -3.61 -3.02 19.67
N PHE A 128 -3.31 -4.24 20.07
CA PHE A 128 -3.82 -4.88 21.28
C PHE A 128 -2.74 -4.82 22.34
N LYS A 129 -3.06 -4.23 23.49
CA LYS A 129 -2.19 -4.15 24.66
C LYS A 129 -2.87 -4.85 25.82
N HIS A 130 -2.19 -5.77 26.43
CA HIS A 130 -2.70 -6.52 27.57
C HIS A 130 -1.59 -6.80 28.57
N ASP A 131 -1.97 -7.17 29.81
CA ASP A 131 -1.01 -7.57 30.82
C ASP A 131 -0.20 -8.78 30.35
N SER A 132 1.08 -8.83 30.74
CA SER A 132 2.02 -9.88 30.36
C SER A 132 1.65 -11.29 30.86
N PHE A 133 0.75 -11.38 31.84
CA PHE A 133 0.33 -12.66 32.39
C PHE A 133 -0.69 -13.42 31.54
N ARG A 134 -1.37 -12.75 30.62
CA ARG A 134 -2.38 -13.36 29.76
C ARG A 134 -2.03 -13.21 28.30
N ARG A 135 -1.93 -14.31 27.60
CA ARG A 135 -1.76 -14.31 26.14
C ARG A 135 -3.11 -14.53 25.49
N TYR A 136 -3.50 -13.60 24.62
CA TYR A 136 -4.56 -13.85 23.67
C TYR A 136 -3.98 -14.62 22.47
N GLU A 137 -4.70 -15.63 22.03
CA GLU A 137 -4.31 -16.31 20.80
C GLU A 137 -4.48 -15.37 19.61
N ARG A 138 -3.60 -15.50 18.65
CA ARG A 138 -3.66 -14.70 17.41
C ARG A 138 -5.00 -14.84 16.70
N SER A 139 -5.59 -16.03 16.72
CA SER A 139 -6.91 -16.34 16.16
C SER A 139 -8.04 -15.49 16.76
N ASP A 140 -8.00 -15.22 18.06
CA ASP A 140 -9.03 -14.42 18.74
C ASP A 140 -8.95 -12.97 18.30
N LEU A 141 -7.74 -12.43 18.22
CA LEU A 141 -7.49 -11.07 17.74
C LEU A 141 -7.86 -10.92 16.25
N GLU A 142 -7.58 -11.91 15.43
CA GLU A 142 -7.98 -11.92 14.03
C GLU A 142 -9.51 -12.01 13.88
N ASN A 143 -10.19 -12.77 14.72
CA ASN A 143 -11.64 -12.83 14.73
C ASN A 143 -12.25 -11.47 15.11
N TYR A 144 -11.65 -10.76 16.07
CA TYR A 144 -12.05 -9.39 16.39
C TYR A 144 -11.91 -8.46 15.19
N VAL A 145 -10.77 -8.50 14.50
CA VAL A 145 -10.51 -7.65 13.30
C VAL A 145 -11.49 -7.95 12.17
N ARG A 146 -11.92 -9.20 12.01
CA ARG A 146 -12.88 -9.61 10.96
C ARG A 146 -14.28 -9.01 11.12
N GLN A 147 -14.64 -8.51 12.30
CA GLN A 147 -15.92 -7.85 12.52
C GLN A 147 -16.01 -6.47 11.84
N PHE A 148 -14.87 -5.89 11.48
CA PHE A 148 -14.82 -4.58 10.84
C PHE A 148 -15.10 -4.68 9.34
N PRO A 149 -15.87 -3.73 8.76
CA PRO A 149 -16.16 -3.72 7.34
C PRO A 149 -14.87 -3.61 6.53
N ASN A 150 -14.85 -4.29 5.39
CA ASN A 150 -13.68 -4.35 4.49
C ASN A 150 -12.41 -4.90 5.15
N ALA A 151 -12.57 -5.70 6.23
CA ALA A 151 -11.44 -6.40 6.83
C ALA A 151 -10.79 -7.31 5.80
N ARG A 152 -9.55 -7.00 5.42
CA ARG A 152 -8.73 -7.86 4.59
C ARG A 152 -7.84 -8.68 5.50
N HIS A 153 -7.75 -9.98 5.26
CA HIS A 153 -6.87 -10.84 6.04
C HIS A 153 -5.46 -10.27 6.06
N GLY A 154 -4.88 -10.15 7.26
CA GLY A 154 -3.55 -9.57 7.50
C GLY A 154 -2.38 -10.43 7.03
N GLY A 155 -2.52 -11.08 5.87
CA GLY A 155 -1.44 -11.75 5.19
C GLY A 155 -0.38 -10.78 4.67
N PHE A 156 0.73 -11.31 4.23
CA PHE A 156 1.75 -10.56 3.52
C PHE A 156 1.10 -9.93 2.27
N PRO A 157 1.19 -8.61 2.07
CA PRO A 157 0.54 -7.96 0.94
C PRO A 157 0.96 -8.60 -0.37
N GLN A 158 -0.01 -8.92 -1.23
CA GLN A 158 0.28 -9.57 -2.52
C GLN A 158 1.19 -8.73 -3.41
N GLU A 159 1.17 -7.43 -3.21
CA GLU A 159 2.06 -6.48 -3.89
C GLU A 159 3.53 -6.85 -3.75
N PHE A 160 3.92 -7.38 -2.59
CA PHE A 160 5.28 -7.87 -2.37
C PHE A 160 5.63 -9.09 -3.21
N LEU A 161 4.63 -9.88 -3.61
CA LEU A 161 4.82 -11.06 -4.44
C LEU A 161 5.12 -10.71 -5.90
N SER A 162 4.82 -9.49 -6.31
CA SER A 162 5.10 -9.00 -7.66
C SER A 162 6.57 -8.68 -7.91
N LEU A 163 7.39 -8.54 -6.86
CA LEU A 163 8.82 -8.35 -6.99
C LEU A 163 9.55 -9.71 -7.12
N PRO A 164 10.73 -9.78 -7.74
CA PRO A 164 11.52 -11.02 -7.80
C PRO A 164 11.77 -11.64 -6.42
N PHE A 165 11.82 -12.96 -6.32
CA PHE A 165 12.06 -13.65 -5.02
C PHE A 165 13.53 -13.97 -4.79
N GLU A 166 14.25 -14.30 -5.85
CA GLU A 166 15.64 -14.71 -5.78
C GLU A 166 16.53 -13.57 -5.28
N HIS A 167 17.47 -13.89 -4.39
CA HIS A 167 18.44 -12.97 -3.82
C HIS A 167 17.87 -11.82 -2.99
N ARG A 168 16.63 -11.90 -2.52
CA ARG A 168 16.08 -10.90 -1.59
C ARG A 168 16.88 -10.86 -0.31
N GLU A 169 17.18 -9.65 0.14
CA GLU A 169 17.68 -9.44 1.49
C GLU A 169 16.48 -9.42 2.47
N PRO A 170 16.41 -10.35 3.44
CA PRO A 170 15.35 -10.34 4.44
C PRO A 170 15.37 -9.06 5.27
N GLY A 171 14.18 -8.51 5.54
CA GLY A 171 14.05 -7.28 6.35
C GLY A 171 14.36 -5.97 5.63
N HIS A 172 14.75 -6.02 4.35
CA HIS A 172 15.09 -4.84 3.54
C HIS A 172 14.00 -4.49 2.53
N THR A 173 12.75 -4.63 2.92
CA THR A 173 11.59 -4.13 2.17
C THR A 173 11.15 -2.81 2.77
N SER A 174 10.89 -1.81 1.94
CA SER A 174 10.44 -0.49 2.36
C SER A 174 9.31 0.03 1.49
N ILE A 175 8.47 0.87 2.08
CA ILE A 175 7.51 1.68 1.35
C ILE A 175 7.98 3.13 1.41
N GLN A 176 8.03 3.78 0.28
CA GLN A 176 8.50 5.14 0.14
C GLN A 176 7.35 5.99 -0.40
N THR A 177 6.84 6.90 0.42
CA THR A 177 5.65 7.72 0.09
C THR A 177 5.97 9.18 -0.18
N LYS A 178 7.22 9.60 0.00
CA LYS A 178 7.62 11.00 -0.14
C LYS A 178 8.82 11.21 -1.05
N TYR A 179 9.82 10.35 -0.90
CA TYR A 179 11.04 10.40 -1.72
C TYR A 179 11.29 9.01 -2.29
N PHE A 180 11.79 8.98 -3.51
CA PHE A 180 12.18 7.76 -4.19
C PHE A 180 13.47 8.02 -4.96
N ILE A 181 14.50 7.21 -4.69
CA ILE A 181 15.86 7.39 -5.25
C ILE A 181 16.37 8.82 -5.03
N GLY A 182 16.24 9.31 -3.78
CA GLY A 182 16.75 10.63 -3.38
C GLY A 182 15.95 11.84 -3.87
N VAL A 183 14.95 11.67 -4.73
CA VAL A 183 14.14 12.76 -5.29
C VAL A 183 12.68 12.65 -4.87
N LYS A 184 11.93 13.76 -4.94
CA LYS A 184 10.52 13.79 -4.54
C LYS A 184 9.70 12.85 -5.41
N ALA A 185 9.03 11.88 -4.79
CA ALA A 185 8.08 10.99 -5.46
C ALA A 185 6.66 11.57 -5.40
N TYR A 186 5.94 11.44 -6.51
CA TYR A 186 4.54 11.83 -6.64
C TYR A 186 3.58 10.64 -6.46
N PHE A 187 4.13 9.46 -6.27
CA PHE A 187 3.43 8.20 -6.09
C PHE A 187 4.12 7.33 -5.04
N PRO A 188 3.37 6.51 -4.29
CA PRO A 188 3.96 5.55 -3.35
C PRO A 188 4.70 4.43 -4.10
N VAL A 189 5.82 4.00 -3.54
CA VAL A 189 6.70 2.97 -4.13
C VAL A 189 6.99 1.89 -3.10
N LEU A 190 6.87 0.65 -3.52
CA LEU A 190 7.36 -0.51 -2.80
C LEU A 190 8.76 -0.85 -3.31
N ALA A 191 9.75 -0.86 -2.43
CA ALA A 191 11.14 -1.18 -2.76
C ALA A 191 11.65 -2.36 -1.94
N GLN A 192 12.49 -3.18 -2.56
CA GLN A 192 13.14 -4.34 -1.97
C GLN A 192 14.62 -4.36 -2.35
N SER A 193 15.50 -4.61 -1.39
CA SER A 193 16.93 -4.80 -1.63
C SER A 193 17.25 -6.26 -1.95
N TYR A 194 18.27 -6.44 -2.77
CA TYR A 194 18.76 -7.73 -3.25
C TYR A 194 20.27 -7.79 -3.13
N ARG A 195 20.78 -9.00 -2.86
CA ARG A 195 22.21 -9.26 -2.82
C ARG A 195 22.53 -10.61 -3.46
N ASP A 196 23.54 -10.64 -4.30
CA ASP A 196 24.11 -11.84 -4.88
C ASP A 196 25.63 -11.70 -4.88
N SER A 197 26.30 -12.44 -3.98
CA SER A 197 27.73 -12.29 -3.75
C SER A 197 28.10 -10.83 -3.43
N ASP A 198 28.88 -10.21 -4.30
CA ASP A 198 29.34 -8.82 -4.16
C ASP A 198 28.39 -7.79 -4.82
N LEU A 199 27.39 -8.26 -5.56
CA LEU A 199 26.43 -7.40 -6.26
C LEU A 199 25.30 -7.02 -5.32
N GLN A 200 25.01 -5.74 -5.25
CA GLN A 200 23.90 -5.18 -4.47
C GLN A 200 23.03 -4.29 -5.36
N TRP A 201 21.71 -4.55 -5.33
CA TRP A 201 20.76 -3.75 -6.10
C TRP A 201 19.42 -3.66 -5.39
N ASN A 202 18.59 -2.75 -5.83
CA ASN A 202 17.25 -2.57 -5.37
C ASN A 202 16.28 -2.69 -6.55
N VAL A 203 15.11 -3.23 -6.29
CA VAL A 203 14.00 -3.26 -7.23
C VAL A 203 12.83 -2.56 -6.58
N ALA A 204 12.17 -1.68 -7.32
CA ALA A 204 10.96 -1.04 -6.87
C ALA A 204 9.86 -1.10 -7.90
N ARG A 205 8.62 -1.05 -7.40
CA ARG A 205 7.43 -0.82 -8.22
C ARG A 205 6.54 0.22 -7.57
N SER A 206 5.77 0.95 -8.36
CA SER A 206 4.72 1.81 -7.80
C SER A 206 3.64 0.96 -7.12
N TRP A 207 3.08 1.49 -6.03
CA TRP A 207 1.97 0.85 -5.32
C TRP A 207 0.71 0.84 -6.20
N ASP A 208 0.35 2.02 -6.69
CA ASP A 208 -0.79 2.23 -7.58
C ASP A 208 -0.36 2.43 -9.04
N LEU A 209 -1.33 2.60 -9.92
CA LEU A 209 -1.10 3.07 -11.28
C LEU A 209 -0.63 4.53 -11.21
N VAL A 210 0.35 4.88 -12.03
CA VAL A 210 0.97 6.20 -12.06
C VAL A 210 0.61 6.88 -13.36
N GLU A 211 0.15 8.10 -13.28
CA GLU A 211 -0.08 8.92 -14.46
C GLU A 211 1.26 9.26 -15.16
N GLU A 212 1.22 9.39 -16.48
CA GLU A 212 2.43 9.66 -17.26
C GLU A 212 3.12 10.96 -16.83
N ASN A 213 2.34 11.98 -16.53
CA ASN A 213 2.85 13.27 -16.08
C ASN A 213 3.60 13.17 -14.74
N ASP A 214 3.11 12.34 -13.81
CA ASP A 214 3.75 12.13 -12.52
C ASP A 214 5.07 11.36 -12.67
N PHE A 215 5.10 10.34 -13.54
CA PHE A 215 6.33 9.62 -13.88
C PHE A 215 7.36 10.55 -14.53
N LEU A 216 6.95 11.35 -15.49
CA LEU A 216 7.83 12.31 -16.15
C LEU A 216 8.32 13.41 -15.19
N ALA A 217 7.44 13.90 -14.29
CA ALA A 217 7.82 14.91 -13.29
C ALA A 217 8.83 14.36 -12.28
N TRP A 218 8.70 13.08 -11.89
CA TRP A 218 9.71 12.40 -11.09
C TRP A 218 11.01 12.19 -11.89
N GLY A 219 10.92 11.68 -13.10
CA GLY A 219 12.06 11.40 -13.96
C GLY A 219 12.92 12.62 -14.26
N ARG A 220 12.31 13.81 -14.42
CA ARG A 220 13.05 15.08 -14.64
C ARG A 220 13.98 15.47 -13.48
N GLN A 221 13.75 14.93 -12.29
CA GLN A 221 14.60 15.21 -11.14
C GLN A 221 15.79 14.27 -11.04
N LEU A 222 15.79 13.17 -11.82
CA LEU A 222 16.90 12.22 -11.86
C LEU A 222 18.04 12.72 -12.74
N ASN A 223 19.26 12.30 -12.43
CA ASN A 223 20.41 12.53 -13.27
C ASN A 223 20.41 11.54 -14.46
N ILE A 224 19.71 11.89 -15.53
CA ILE A 224 19.57 11.04 -16.73
C ILE A 224 20.90 10.99 -17.49
N VAL A 225 21.43 9.81 -17.67
CA VAL A 225 22.73 9.60 -18.35
C VAL A 225 22.56 9.33 -19.84
N HIS A 226 21.55 8.54 -20.19
CA HIS A 226 21.20 8.25 -21.58
C HIS A 226 19.71 7.96 -21.69
N PRO A 227 18.97 8.70 -22.50
CA PRO A 227 17.63 8.30 -22.90
C PRO A 227 17.76 7.18 -23.95
N LYS A 228 18.01 5.96 -23.53
CA LYS A 228 18.14 4.82 -24.45
C LYS A 228 17.13 3.76 -24.08
N GLY A 229 16.40 3.34 -25.10
CA GLY A 229 15.64 2.13 -25.07
C GLY A 229 14.14 2.34 -24.86
N VAL A 230 13.41 1.47 -25.52
CA VAL A 230 11.96 1.28 -25.35
C VAL A 230 11.79 -0.14 -24.82
N TYR A 231 11.24 -0.28 -23.62
CA TYR A 231 10.85 -1.57 -23.11
C TYR A 231 9.33 -1.73 -23.29
N ARG A 232 8.91 -2.73 -24.07
CA ARG A 232 7.49 -2.96 -24.39
C ARG A 232 6.75 -1.68 -24.81
N GLU A 233 7.36 -0.91 -25.73
CA GLU A 233 6.86 0.38 -26.25
C GLU A 233 6.85 1.53 -25.21
N ALA A 234 7.31 1.29 -23.98
CA ALA A 234 7.42 2.31 -22.95
C ALA A 234 8.82 2.93 -22.89
N SER A 235 8.90 4.26 -22.74
CA SER A 235 10.15 4.97 -22.55
C SER A 235 10.86 4.52 -21.27
N THR A 236 12.13 4.14 -21.40
CA THR A 236 12.96 3.73 -20.27
C THR A 236 13.98 4.82 -19.96
N LEU A 237 14.04 5.23 -18.70
CA LEU A 237 15.02 6.18 -18.20
C LEU A 237 16.24 5.44 -17.69
N TYR A 238 17.43 5.91 -18.10
CA TYR A 238 18.73 5.47 -17.57
C TYR A 238 19.31 6.61 -16.76
N PHE A 239 19.66 6.38 -15.52
CA PHE A 239 20.07 7.43 -14.59
C PHE A 239 21.18 6.98 -13.64
N ASN A 240 21.89 7.95 -13.07
CA ASN A 240 22.79 7.73 -11.94
C ASN A 240 22.10 8.18 -10.65
N ALA A 241 22.01 7.28 -9.68
CA ALA A 241 21.40 7.51 -8.37
C ALA A 241 22.42 7.89 -7.29
N GLY A 242 23.69 8.07 -7.68
CA GLY A 242 24.82 8.39 -6.81
C GLY A 242 26.13 7.92 -7.44
N GLU A 243 27.24 8.10 -6.75
CA GLU A 243 28.55 7.67 -7.22
C GLU A 243 28.60 6.15 -7.39
N GLY A 244 28.81 5.66 -8.62
CA GLY A 244 28.84 4.24 -8.96
C GLY A 244 27.48 3.51 -8.93
N VAL A 245 26.37 4.23 -8.69
CA VAL A 245 25.04 3.64 -8.63
C VAL A 245 24.30 3.94 -9.93
N ASN A 246 24.16 2.93 -10.77
CA ASN A 246 23.39 2.99 -12.00
C ASN A 246 21.92 2.61 -11.76
N GLY A 247 20.99 3.16 -12.54
CA GLY A 247 19.59 2.86 -12.43
C GLY A 247 18.83 2.90 -13.75
N MET A 248 17.77 2.11 -13.81
CA MET A 248 16.80 2.09 -14.90
C MET A 248 15.40 2.15 -14.35
N ALA A 249 14.52 2.88 -15.03
CA ALA A 249 13.11 2.94 -14.67
C ALA A 249 12.23 3.07 -15.91
N THR A 250 11.04 2.48 -15.84
CA THR A 250 10.00 2.62 -16.88
C THR A 250 8.61 2.67 -16.27
N ARG A 251 7.71 3.34 -16.99
CA ARG A 251 6.29 3.20 -16.77
C ARG A 251 5.74 2.15 -17.75
N LEU A 252 5.38 0.99 -17.21
CA LEU A 252 4.87 -0.12 -18.01
C LEU A 252 3.54 0.23 -18.69
N PRO A 253 3.18 -0.43 -19.80
CA PRO A 253 1.82 -0.44 -20.31
C PRO A 253 0.86 -0.87 -19.17
N GLY A 254 -0.17 -0.06 -18.91
CA GLY A 254 -1.05 -0.25 -17.75
C GLY A 254 -0.70 0.62 -16.55
N GLY A 255 0.34 1.46 -16.64
CA GLY A 255 0.58 2.57 -15.71
C GLY A 255 1.42 2.25 -14.48
N ARG A 256 1.90 1.02 -14.26
CA ARG A 256 2.82 0.73 -13.15
C ARG A 256 4.24 1.18 -13.48
N VAL A 257 4.90 1.80 -12.52
CA VAL A 257 6.32 2.15 -12.63
C VAL A 257 7.16 1.04 -12.02
N VAL A 258 8.22 0.67 -12.70
CA VAL A 258 9.27 -0.24 -12.21
C VAL A 258 10.60 0.46 -12.30
N ALA A 259 11.42 0.29 -11.27
CA ALA A 259 12.80 0.78 -11.26
C ALA A 259 13.75 -0.28 -10.67
N VAL A 260 14.97 -0.31 -11.18
CA VAL A 260 16.09 -1.09 -10.63
C VAL A 260 17.30 -0.19 -10.55
N TRP A 261 18.01 -0.20 -9.43
CA TRP A 261 19.23 0.57 -9.23
C TRP A 261 20.20 -0.12 -8.28
N GLY A 262 21.48 0.10 -8.44
CA GLY A 262 22.49 -0.51 -7.57
C GLY A 262 23.91 -0.32 -8.09
N TYR A 263 24.85 -0.93 -7.38
CA TYR A 263 26.26 -1.02 -7.81
C TYR A 263 26.42 -2.12 -8.88
N LEU A 264 25.85 -1.86 -10.05
CA LEU A 264 25.80 -2.78 -11.18
C LEU A 264 26.38 -2.09 -12.41
N ASP A 265 27.08 -2.86 -13.25
CA ASP A 265 27.31 -2.39 -14.61
C ASP A 265 26.01 -2.35 -15.43
N TRP A 266 26.05 -1.71 -16.59
CA TRP A 266 24.84 -1.54 -17.40
C TRP A 266 24.25 -2.86 -17.92
N THR A 267 25.08 -3.86 -18.19
CA THR A 267 24.64 -5.17 -18.69
C THR A 267 23.88 -5.96 -17.60
N ASP A 268 24.44 -6.00 -16.41
CA ASP A 268 23.81 -6.63 -15.27
C ASP A 268 22.54 -5.91 -14.85
N LEU A 269 22.57 -4.57 -14.86
CA LEU A 269 21.41 -3.74 -14.56
C LEU A 269 20.26 -4.00 -15.54
N GLU A 270 20.51 -4.03 -16.84
CA GLU A 270 19.51 -4.34 -17.86
C GLU A 270 18.88 -5.72 -17.63
N ARG A 271 19.70 -6.74 -17.37
CA ARG A 271 19.21 -8.09 -17.09
C ARG A 271 18.28 -8.13 -15.88
N LYS A 272 18.66 -7.49 -14.76
CA LYS A 272 17.86 -7.40 -13.55
C LYS A 272 16.58 -6.59 -13.78
N PHE A 273 16.68 -5.51 -14.54
CA PHE A 273 15.56 -4.65 -14.90
C PHE A 273 14.50 -5.38 -15.74
N PHE A 274 14.91 -6.12 -16.78
CA PHE A 274 13.96 -6.87 -17.59
C PHE A 274 13.28 -7.97 -16.79
N THR A 275 14.01 -8.70 -15.95
CA THR A 275 13.43 -9.72 -15.06
C THR A 275 12.39 -9.12 -14.12
N ALA A 276 12.69 -7.99 -13.50
CA ALA A 276 11.77 -7.31 -12.60
C ALA A 276 10.53 -6.77 -13.33
N SER A 277 10.75 -6.15 -14.49
CA SER A 277 9.69 -5.56 -15.30
C SER A 277 8.73 -6.61 -15.85
N ASP A 278 9.22 -7.76 -16.32
CA ASP A 278 8.39 -8.87 -16.77
C ASP A 278 7.54 -9.44 -15.66
N ARG A 279 8.12 -9.55 -14.47
CA ARG A 279 7.39 -10.05 -13.30
C ARG A 279 6.29 -9.09 -12.86
N VAL A 280 6.57 -7.79 -12.76
CA VAL A 280 5.56 -6.78 -12.40
C VAL A 280 4.47 -6.68 -13.46
N TYR A 281 4.83 -6.78 -14.74
CA TYR A 281 3.87 -6.76 -15.85
C TYR A 281 2.96 -7.99 -15.87
N GLY A 282 3.51 -9.16 -15.57
CA GLY A 282 2.76 -10.44 -15.52
C GLY A 282 1.89 -10.61 -14.27
N ALA A 283 2.16 -9.84 -13.21
CA ALA A 283 1.37 -9.88 -11.99
C ALA A 283 0.02 -9.21 -12.21
N ARG A 284 -1.04 -10.01 -12.40
CA ARG A 284 -2.43 -9.56 -12.41
C ARG A 284 -2.95 -9.62 -10.97
N PHE A 285 -3.29 -8.47 -10.41
CA PHE A 285 -3.94 -8.35 -9.11
C PHE A 285 -5.35 -7.79 -9.28
#